data_9263a8308312994aaf18902e09ff0a4e
#
_entry.id   9263a8308312994aaf18902e09ff0a4e
#
_cell.length_a   1.000
_cell.length_b   1.000
_cell.length_c   1.000
_cell.angle_alpha   90.00
_cell.angle_beta   90.00
_cell.angle_gamma   90.00
#
_symmetry.space_group_name_H-M   'P 1'
#
loop_
_entity.id
_entity.type
_entity.pdbx_description
1 polymer ?
#
loop_
_entity_poly.entity_id
_entity_poly.type
_entity_poly.pdbx_seq_one_letter_code
_entity_poly.pdbx_strand_id
1 'polypeptide(L)'
;MKRKTSISHNKALLLELRANPEFAAEYLKAALEEAEDEPGVLLIALRRVAEARGGLAKVARSAGIERESLYRALSPRGNPRLSTLVAVTKAMGLKITVKAA
;
A
#
# COMPACT_ATOMS: atom_id res chain seq x y z
N MET A 1 -6.15 24.60 14.07
CA MET A 1 -6.83 24.45 12.79
C MET A 1 -6.88 23.01 12.39
N LYS A 2 -8.06 22.44 12.35
CA LYS A 2 -8.25 21.03 12.07
C LYS A 2 -7.69 20.62 10.72
N ARG A 3 -7.89 21.45 9.69
CA ARG A 3 -7.43 21.17 8.35
C ARG A 3 -5.92 21.05 8.25
N LYS A 4 -5.20 21.97 8.90
CA LYS A 4 -3.73 21.93 8.92
C LYS A 4 -3.23 20.71 9.67
N THR A 5 -3.87 20.37 10.77
CA THR A 5 -3.52 19.20 11.56
C THR A 5 -3.67 17.93 10.74
N SER A 6 -4.79 17.76 10.02
CA SER A 6 -5.03 16.60 9.18
C SER A 6 -4.00 16.48 8.06
N ILE A 7 -3.68 17.59 7.39
CA ILE A 7 -2.68 17.61 6.33
C ILE A 7 -1.30 17.27 6.88
N SER A 8 -0.93 17.84 8.02
CA SER A 8 0.36 17.56 8.67
C SER A 8 0.46 16.10 9.08
N HIS A 9 -0.63 15.54 9.60
CA HIS A 9 -0.66 14.15 10.04
C HIS A 9 -0.50 13.20 8.86
N ASN A 10 -1.22 13.45 7.79
CA ASN A 10 -1.13 12.64 6.58
C ASN A 10 0.26 12.73 5.94
N LYS A 11 0.82 13.92 5.93
CA LYS A 11 2.17 14.13 5.40
C LYS A 11 3.21 13.40 6.25
N ALA A 12 3.06 13.44 7.57
CA ALA A 12 3.96 12.74 8.48
C ALA A 12 3.90 11.22 8.24
N LEU A 13 2.70 10.68 8.03
CA LEU A 13 2.51 9.27 7.73
C LEU A 13 3.22 8.90 6.44
N LEU A 14 3.05 9.67 5.39
CA LEU A 14 3.70 9.39 4.11
C LEU A 14 5.23 9.45 4.22
N LEU A 15 5.75 10.39 4.97
CA LEU A 15 7.20 10.49 5.20
C LEU A 15 7.72 9.26 5.94
N GLU A 16 6.99 8.81 6.95
CA GLU A 16 7.36 7.63 7.71
C GLU A 16 7.34 6.38 6.84
N LEU A 17 6.28 6.21 6.07
CA LEU A 17 6.14 5.07 5.16
C LEU A 17 7.26 5.04 4.12
N ARG A 18 7.70 6.21 3.68
CA ARG A 18 8.77 6.32 2.72
C ARG A 18 10.15 6.02 3.33
N ALA A 19 10.40 6.53 4.51
CA ALA A 19 11.71 6.45 5.14
C ALA A 19 11.97 5.11 5.82
N ASN A 20 10.93 4.44 6.29
CA ASN A 20 11.07 3.26 7.15
C ASN A 20 10.33 2.05 6.57
N PRO A 21 11.07 1.13 5.91
CA PRO A 21 10.45 -0.08 5.34
C PRO A 21 9.76 -0.96 6.38
N GLU A 22 10.32 -1.02 7.59
CA GLU A 22 9.73 -1.82 8.66
C GLU A 22 8.40 -1.25 9.11
N PHE A 23 8.31 0.09 9.17
CA PHE A 23 7.06 0.75 9.49
C PHE A 23 6.03 0.48 8.39
N ALA A 24 6.44 0.52 7.12
CA ALA A 24 5.55 0.22 6.01
C ALA A 24 5.03 -1.21 6.10
N ALA A 25 5.89 -2.16 6.45
CA ALA A 25 5.49 -3.55 6.63
C ALA A 25 4.48 -3.70 7.76
N GLU A 26 4.72 -3.06 8.89
CA GLU A 26 3.78 -3.10 10.03
C GLU A 26 2.45 -2.44 9.69
N TYR A 27 2.49 -1.35 8.92
CA TYR A 27 1.30 -0.66 8.48
C TYR A 27 0.41 -1.57 7.63
N LEU A 28 1.02 -2.28 6.67
CA LEU A 28 0.30 -3.21 5.81
C LEU A 28 -0.19 -4.44 6.58
N LYS A 29 0.59 -4.90 7.53
CA LYS A 29 0.21 -6.03 8.38
C LYS A 29 -1.04 -5.71 9.18
N ALA A 30 -1.10 -4.52 9.76
CA ALA A 30 -2.28 -4.07 10.50
C ALA A 30 -3.49 -3.99 9.58
N ALA A 31 -3.31 -3.49 8.36
CA ALA A 31 -4.38 -3.40 7.38
C ALA A 31 -4.89 -4.79 6.97
N LEU A 32 -3.99 -5.77 6.88
CA LEU A 32 -4.37 -7.16 6.58
C LEU A 32 -5.26 -7.74 7.66
N GLU A 33 -4.95 -7.45 8.91
CA GLU A 33 -5.75 -7.92 10.03
C GLU A 33 -7.17 -7.32 9.99
N GLU A 34 -7.29 -6.06 9.62
CA GLU A 34 -8.60 -5.42 9.46
C GLU A 34 -9.34 -5.91 8.22
N ALA A 35 -8.60 -6.36 7.21
CA ALA A 35 -9.17 -6.77 5.93
C ALA A 35 -10.00 -8.04 6.00
N GLU A 36 -9.98 -8.76 7.12
CA GLU A 36 -10.85 -9.93 7.31
C GLU A 36 -12.31 -9.55 7.11
N ASP A 37 -12.70 -8.39 7.62
CA ASP A 37 -14.07 -7.91 7.50
C ASP A 37 -14.26 -6.93 6.35
N GLU A 38 -13.20 -6.21 5.99
CA GLU A 38 -13.25 -5.19 4.95
C GLU A 38 -12.02 -5.25 4.05
N PRO A 39 -12.05 -6.06 3.00
CA PRO A 39 -10.89 -6.19 2.09
C PRO A 39 -10.40 -4.87 1.49
N GLY A 40 -11.31 -3.92 1.32
CA GLY A 40 -10.93 -2.60 0.78
C GLY A 40 -9.92 -1.85 1.63
N VAL A 41 -9.87 -2.14 2.92
CA VAL A 41 -8.91 -1.51 3.83
C VAL A 41 -7.48 -1.82 3.40
N LEU A 42 -7.21 -3.07 3.01
CA LEU A 42 -5.90 -3.47 2.54
C LEU A 42 -5.53 -2.75 1.25
N LEU A 43 -6.49 -2.62 0.34
CA LEU A 43 -6.23 -1.96 -0.95
C LEU A 43 -5.91 -0.47 -0.76
N ILE A 44 -6.62 0.20 0.15
CA ILE A 44 -6.34 1.58 0.49
C ILE A 44 -4.94 1.72 1.09
N ALA A 45 -4.58 0.79 1.99
CA ALA A 45 -3.27 0.80 2.61
C ALA A 45 -2.15 0.57 1.60
N LEU A 46 -2.33 -0.38 0.69
CA LEU A 46 -1.36 -0.66 -0.37
C LEU A 46 -1.16 0.58 -1.25
N ARG A 47 -2.24 1.23 -1.59
CA ARG A 47 -2.19 2.44 -2.40
C ARG A 47 -1.41 3.55 -1.68
N ARG A 48 -1.65 3.71 -0.39
CA ARG A 48 -0.97 4.72 0.41
C ARG A 48 0.53 4.46 0.51
N VAL A 49 0.91 3.21 0.72
CA VAL A 49 2.32 2.83 0.74
C VAL A 49 2.96 3.06 -0.63
N ALA A 50 2.26 2.74 -1.70
CA ALA A 50 2.75 2.98 -3.05
C ALA A 50 2.99 4.46 -3.30
N GLU A 51 2.07 5.32 -2.86
CA GLU A 51 2.23 6.77 -2.97
C GLU A 51 3.47 7.24 -2.23
N ALA A 52 3.69 6.71 -1.04
CA ALA A 52 4.84 7.08 -0.21
C ALA A 52 6.17 6.62 -0.83
N ARG A 53 6.16 5.48 -1.48
CA ARG A 53 7.39 4.85 -1.98
C ARG A 53 7.63 5.09 -3.47
N GLY A 54 7.27 6.25 -3.94
CA GLY A 54 7.60 6.71 -5.28
C GLY A 54 6.42 7.00 -6.19
N GLY A 55 5.21 6.69 -5.74
CA GLY A 55 4.00 6.91 -6.51
C GLY A 55 3.56 5.67 -7.27
N LEU A 56 2.27 5.61 -7.56
CA LEU A 56 1.68 4.46 -8.25
C LEU A 56 2.29 4.20 -9.62
N ALA A 57 2.62 5.25 -10.36
CA ALA A 57 3.23 5.10 -11.69
C ALA A 57 4.58 4.41 -11.60
N LYS A 58 5.40 4.80 -10.63
CA LYS A 58 6.71 4.19 -10.44
C LYS A 58 6.60 2.75 -9.96
N VAL A 59 5.70 2.48 -9.03
CA VAL A 59 5.47 1.13 -8.54
C VAL A 59 4.98 0.23 -9.66
N ALA A 60 4.04 0.71 -10.48
CA ALA A 60 3.53 -0.03 -11.63
C ALA A 60 4.65 -0.40 -12.59
N ARG A 61 5.51 0.56 -12.90
CA ARG A 61 6.66 0.34 -13.80
C ARG A 61 7.60 -0.71 -13.24
N SER A 62 7.95 -0.60 -11.97
CA SER A 62 8.83 -1.57 -11.31
C SER A 62 8.20 -2.96 -11.22
N ALA A 63 6.88 -3.03 -11.07
CA ALA A 63 6.17 -4.29 -10.98
C ALA A 63 5.85 -4.91 -12.34
N GLY A 64 6.10 -4.16 -13.43
CA GLY A 64 5.77 -4.64 -14.77
C GLY A 64 4.27 -4.66 -15.05
N ILE A 65 3.52 -3.76 -14.42
CA ILE A 65 2.07 -3.67 -14.54
C ILE A 65 1.71 -2.34 -15.17
N GLU A 66 0.72 -2.34 -16.06
CA GLU A 66 0.24 -1.12 -16.65
C GLU A 66 -0.36 -0.23 -15.55
N ARG A 67 -0.04 1.05 -15.60
CA ARG A 67 -0.43 2.02 -14.58
C ARG A 67 -1.93 2.03 -14.31
N GLU A 68 -2.74 2.06 -15.35
CA GLU A 68 -4.19 2.09 -15.18
C GLU A 68 -4.74 0.80 -14.58
N SER A 69 -4.14 -0.32 -14.95
CA SER A 69 -4.50 -1.62 -14.36
C SER A 69 -4.21 -1.63 -12.86
N LEU A 70 -3.08 -1.06 -12.47
CA LEU A 70 -2.74 -0.99 -11.05
C LEU A 70 -3.69 -0.05 -10.29
N TYR A 71 -4.04 1.08 -10.87
CA TYR A 71 -5.00 2.00 -10.27
C TYR A 71 -6.33 1.29 -9.99
N ARG A 72 -6.81 0.53 -10.97
CA ARG A 72 -8.07 -0.22 -10.81
C ARG A 72 -7.95 -1.32 -9.77
N ALA A 73 -6.84 -2.04 -9.81
CA ALA A 73 -6.61 -3.17 -8.87
C ALA A 73 -6.57 -2.70 -7.42
N LEU A 74 -6.01 -1.53 -7.17
CA LEU A 74 -5.88 -0.97 -5.82
C LEU A 74 -6.97 0.05 -5.47
N SER A 75 -8.03 0.12 -6.25
CA SER A 75 -9.19 0.94 -5.90
C SER A 75 -9.97 0.23 -4.78
N PRO A 76 -10.82 0.95 -4.03
CA PRO A 76 -11.56 0.34 -2.92
C PRO A 76 -12.38 -0.91 -3.29
N ARG A 77 -12.77 -1.01 -4.54
CA ARG A 77 -13.53 -2.18 -5.04
C ARG A 77 -12.68 -3.08 -5.92
N GLY A 78 -11.38 -2.87 -5.92
CA GLY A 78 -10.49 -3.68 -6.73
C GLY A 78 -10.41 -5.10 -6.23
N ASN A 79 -9.95 -5.97 -7.12
CA ASN A 79 -9.77 -7.39 -6.78
C ASN A 79 -8.48 -7.86 -7.45
N PRO A 80 -7.33 -7.44 -6.93
CA PRO A 80 -6.05 -7.79 -7.54
C PRO A 80 -5.76 -9.27 -7.43
N ARG A 81 -5.12 -9.81 -8.46
CA ARG A 81 -4.65 -11.18 -8.44
C ARG A 81 -3.49 -11.29 -7.45
N LEU A 82 -3.27 -12.50 -6.95
CA LEU A 82 -2.14 -12.75 -6.06
C LEU A 82 -0.82 -12.34 -6.71
N SER A 83 -0.64 -12.65 -8.00
CA SER A 83 0.57 -12.27 -8.72
C SER A 83 0.78 -10.76 -8.74
N THR A 84 -0.31 -10.00 -8.85
CA THR A 84 -0.25 -8.54 -8.79
C THR A 84 0.20 -8.07 -7.40
N LEU A 85 -0.38 -8.65 -6.34
CA LEU A 85 -0.01 -8.31 -4.97
C LEU A 85 1.46 -8.60 -4.69
N VAL A 86 1.94 -9.75 -5.14
CA VAL A 86 3.34 -10.14 -4.98
C VAL A 86 4.26 -9.16 -5.72
N ALA A 87 3.94 -8.85 -6.96
CA ALA A 87 4.74 -7.93 -7.76
C ALA A 87 4.78 -6.52 -7.18
N VAL A 88 3.63 -6.04 -6.71
CA VAL A 88 3.51 -4.70 -6.13
C VAL A 88 4.30 -4.59 -4.82
N THR A 89 4.16 -5.56 -3.93
CA THR A 89 4.90 -5.54 -2.67
C THR A 89 6.40 -5.59 -2.91
N LYS A 90 6.84 -6.43 -3.84
CA LYS A 90 8.25 -6.51 -4.20
C LYS A 90 8.75 -5.17 -4.76
N ALA A 91 7.95 -4.54 -5.62
CA ALA A 91 8.31 -3.23 -6.20
C ALA A 91 8.44 -2.15 -5.12
N MET A 92 7.75 -2.32 -4.00
CA MET A 92 7.82 -1.38 -2.87
C MET A 92 8.92 -1.73 -1.87
N GLY A 93 9.72 -2.76 -2.15
CA GLY A 93 10.78 -3.19 -1.25
C GLY A 93 10.30 -4.04 -0.10
N LEU A 94 9.14 -4.66 -0.24
CA LEU A 94 8.52 -5.47 0.81
C LEU A 94 8.36 -6.92 0.35
N LYS A 95 7.98 -7.78 1.27
CA LYS A 95 7.85 -9.20 1.02
C LYS A 95 6.60 -9.75 1.71
N ILE A 96 5.83 -10.54 0.97
CA ILE A 96 4.67 -11.20 1.55
C ILE A 96 5.15 -12.49 2.22
N THR A 97 4.78 -12.68 3.48
CA THR A 97 5.10 -13.89 4.22
C THR A 97 3.87 -14.36 4.98
N VAL A 98 3.96 -15.54 5.53
CA VAL A 98 2.88 -16.16 6.31
C VAL A 98 3.49 -16.69 7.60
N LYS A 99 2.72 -16.61 8.68
CA LYS A 99 3.13 -17.19 9.96
C LYS A 99 1.96 -17.92 10.58
N ALA A 100 2.24 -18.86 11.47
CA ALA A 100 1.19 -19.58 12.18
C ALA A 100 0.38 -18.63 13.05
N ALA A 101 -0.91 -18.88 13.09
CA ALA A 101 -1.84 -18.05 13.89
C ALA A 101 -1.73 -18.39 15.38
#